data_c7aa3f6540a9f9a001d1e57d2ce75d11
#
_entry.id   c7aa3f6540a9f9a001d1e57d2ce75d11
#
_cell.length_a   1.000
_cell.length_b   1.000
_cell.length_c   1.000
_cell.angle_alpha   90.00
_cell.angle_beta   90.00
_cell.angle_gamma   90.00
#
_symmetry.space_group_name_H-M   'P 1'
#
loop_
_entity.id
_entity.type
_entity.pdbx_description
1 polymer ?
#
loop_
_entity_poly.entity_id
_entity_poly.type
_entity_poly.pdbx_seq_one_letter_code
_entity_poly.pdbx_strand_id
1 'polypeptide(L)'
;LQKLDKQYVDTGMGLERLAAILQGKHDNYDIDLMDKLITSSAEKSSTRKDGKYKVSHRVIIDHLRSSSFLIADGILPSNEGRGYVLRRIMRRGMRHAHILGCKDPLLCKLVPDLIEEMGDAFPELIEAKELIYNSLETEENKFKETLERGIKILDDETKGLTSGQMLDGRVAFKLYDTYGFP
;
A
#
# COMPACT_ATOMS: atom_id res chain seq x y z
N LEU A 1 43.65 9.25 2.97
CA LEU A 1 42.23 9.60 3.07
C LEU A 1 41.93 10.03 4.50
N GLN A 2 41.45 11.25 4.69
CA GLN A 2 41.04 11.76 5.99
C GLN A 2 39.53 11.64 6.10
N LYS A 3 39.05 11.10 7.24
CA LYS A 3 37.59 10.96 7.49
C LYS A 3 36.99 12.35 7.67
N LEU A 4 35.84 12.61 7.03
CA LEU A 4 35.08 13.85 7.21
C LEU A 4 34.53 13.92 8.65
N ASP A 5 34.42 15.11 9.17
CA ASP A 5 33.88 15.40 10.51
C ASP A 5 32.38 15.11 10.64
N LYS A 6 31.66 15.17 9.54
CA LYS A 6 30.23 14.89 9.41
C LYS A 6 29.95 14.00 8.20
N GLN A 7 28.80 13.37 8.21
CA GLN A 7 28.27 12.67 7.04
C GLN A 7 27.59 13.67 6.12
N TYR A 8 27.94 13.63 4.84
CA TYR A 8 27.38 14.49 3.79
C TYR A 8 26.73 13.59 2.73
N VAL A 9 25.54 13.95 2.29
CA VAL A 9 24.86 13.34 1.15
C VAL A 9 24.82 14.35 0.03
N ASP A 10 25.46 14.01 -1.10
CA ASP A 10 25.49 14.85 -2.30
C ASP A 10 24.44 14.42 -3.30
N THR A 11 24.41 13.13 -3.62
CA THR A 11 23.47 12.57 -4.58
C THR A 11 22.75 11.34 -4.00
N GLY A 12 21.51 11.13 -4.42
CA GLY A 12 20.73 9.94 -4.11
C GLY A 12 20.23 9.27 -5.38
N MET A 13 20.17 7.94 -5.35
CA MET A 13 19.60 7.15 -6.44
C MET A 13 18.56 6.16 -5.87
N GLY A 14 17.43 5.98 -6.55
CA GLY A 14 16.41 5.02 -6.14
C GLY A 14 16.97 3.60 -6.14
N LEU A 15 16.83 2.90 -5.00
CA LEU A 15 17.31 1.53 -4.83
C LEU A 15 16.79 0.61 -5.95
N GLU A 16 15.51 0.66 -6.24
CA GLU A 16 14.86 -0.18 -7.23
C GLU A 16 15.37 0.09 -8.65
N ARG A 17 15.64 1.36 -8.97
CA ARG A 17 16.19 1.73 -10.28
C ARG A 17 17.59 1.17 -10.47
N LEU A 18 18.43 1.28 -9.44
CA LEU A 18 19.77 0.73 -9.48
C LEU A 18 19.74 -0.80 -9.55
N ALA A 19 18.91 -1.44 -8.73
CA ALA A 19 18.75 -2.89 -8.74
C ALA A 19 18.23 -3.39 -10.10
N ALA A 20 17.26 -2.71 -10.71
CA ALA A 20 16.75 -3.06 -12.04
C ALA A 20 17.88 -3.04 -13.11
N ILE A 21 18.71 -1.99 -13.11
CA ILE A 21 19.84 -1.90 -14.03
C ILE A 21 20.83 -3.05 -13.79
N LEU A 22 21.22 -3.31 -12.55
CA LEU A 22 22.19 -4.34 -12.20
C LEU A 22 21.67 -5.76 -12.48
N GLN A 23 20.37 -5.98 -12.37
CA GLN A 23 19.71 -7.24 -12.68
C GLN A 23 19.27 -7.37 -14.14
N GLY A 24 19.56 -6.37 -15.00
CA GLY A 24 19.16 -6.37 -16.40
C GLY A 24 17.65 -6.33 -16.61
N LYS A 25 16.90 -5.70 -15.67
CA LYS A 25 15.44 -5.54 -15.74
C LYS A 25 15.06 -4.16 -16.29
N HIS A 26 13.93 -4.11 -16.98
CA HIS A 26 13.38 -2.87 -17.54
C HIS A 26 12.31 -2.21 -16.66
N ASP A 27 11.86 -2.90 -15.62
CA ASP A 27 10.81 -2.45 -14.70
C ASP A 27 11.27 -2.65 -13.25
N ASN A 28 11.06 -1.67 -12.39
CA ASN A 28 11.41 -1.72 -10.97
C ASN A 28 10.67 -2.84 -10.21
N TYR A 29 9.50 -3.25 -10.70
CA TYR A 29 8.71 -4.32 -10.10
C TYR A 29 9.14 -5.73 -10.54
N ASP A 30 10.07 -5.84 -11.49
CA ASP A 30 10.59 -7.11 -11.98
C ASP A 30 11.94 -7.50 -11.32
N ILE A 31 12.43 -6.67 -10.37
CA ILE A 31 13.59 -7.03 -9.53
C ILE A 31 13.20 -8.12 -8.54
N ASP A 32 14.19 -8.87 -8.08
CA ASP A 32 14.02 -10.03 -7.19
C ASP A 32 13.18 -9.72 -5.95
N LEU A 33 13.52 -8.67 -5.21
CA LEU A 33 12.80 -8.23 -4.02
C LEU A 33 11.31 -7.97 -4.31
N MET A 34 11.02 -7.21 -5.37
CA MET A 34 9.64 -6.88 -5.70
C MET A 34 8.86 -8.08 -6.24
N ASP A 35 9.47 -8.93 -7.06
CA ASP A 35 8.81 -10.12 -7.62
C ASP A 35 8.46 -11.13 -6.52
N LYS A 36 9.31 -11.31 -5.51
CA LYS A 36 9.01 -12.15 -4.36
C LYS A 36 7.79 -11.65 -3.59
N LEU A 37 7.76 -10.36 -3.24
CA LEU A 37 6.63 -9.75 -2.52
C LEU A 37 5.33 -9.80 -3.35
N ILE A 38 5.42 -9.55 -4.67
CA ILE A 38 4.28 -9.67 -5.59
C ILE A 38 3.78 -11.11 -5.64
N THR A 39 4.68 -12.09 -5.63
CA THR A 39 4.33 -13.52 -5.60
C THR A 39 3.61 -13.86 -4.30
N SER A 40 4.12 -13.45 -3.14
CA SER A 40 3.43 -13.61 -1.85
C SER A 40 2.04 -12.97 -1.83
N SER A 41 1.91 -11.77 -2.43
CA SER A 41 0.61 -11.11 -2.56
C SER A 41 -0.37 -11.91 -3.43
N ALA A 42 0.11 -12.51 -4.52
CA ALA A 42 -0.71 -13.34 -5.41
C ALA A 42 -1.16 -14.63 -4.72
N GLU A 43 -0.28 -15.30 -3.99
CA GLU A 43 -0.58 -16.51 -3.22
C GLU A 43 -1.61 -16.23 -2.12
N LYS A 44 -1.36 -15.22 -1.27
CA LYS A 44 -2.26 -14.87 -0.15
C LYS A 44 -3.62 -14.36 -0.60
N SER A 45 -3.71 -13.75 -1.78
CA SER A 45 -4.99 -13.31 -2.36
C SER A 45 -5.65 -14.36 -3.24
N SER A 46 -4.99 -15.51 -3.50
CA SER A 46 -5.45 -16.54 -4.44
C SER A 46 -5.74 -15.99 -5.85
N THR A 47 -4.93 -15.05 -6.31
CA THR A 47 -5.05 -14.41 -7.62
C THR A 47 -3.75 -14.53 -8.42
N ARG A 48 -3.82 -14.32 -9.74
CA ARG A 48 -2.63 -14.33 -10.59
C ARG A 48 -1.85 -13.01 -10.42
N LYS A 49 -0.51 -13.10 -10.40
CA LYS A 49 0.36 -11.91 -10.33
C LYS A 49 0.42 -11.07 -11.61
N ASP A 50 -0.16 -11.58 -12.70
CA ASP A 50 -0.16 -10.99 -14.04
C ASP A 50 -1.58 -10.60 -14.51
N GLY A 51 -1.66 -10.13 -15.77
CA GLY A 51 -2.91 -9.75 -16.42
C GLY A 51 -3.61 -8.59 -15.72
N LYS A 52 -4.92 -8.71 -15.54
CA LYS A 52 -5.75 -7.63 -14.97
C LYS A 52 -5.39 -7.25 -13.53
N TYR A 53 -4.73 -8.13 -12.81
CA TYR A 53 -4.38 -7.92 -11.40
C TYR A 53 -2.97 -7.37 -11.18
N LYS A 54 -2.12 -7.35 -12.24
CA LYS A 54 -0.72 -6.92 -12.16
C LYS A 54 -0.55 -5.57 -11.45
N VAL A 55 -1.36 -4.58 -11.81
CA VAL A 55 -1.29 -3.24 -11.22
C VAL A 55 -1.66 -3.27 -9.75
N SER A 56 -2.67 -4.05 -9.37
CA SER A 56 -3.11 -4.14 -7.97
C SER A 56 -2.03 -4.72 -7.07
N HIS A 57 -1.37 -5.80 -7.47
CA HIS A 57 -0.25 -6.35 -6.69
C HIS A 57 0.88 -5.36 -6.52
N ARG A 58 1.27 -4.64 -7.58
CA ARG A 58 2.32 -3.61 -7.52
C ARG A 58 1.98 -2.50 -6.53
N VAL A 59 0.74 -1.99 -6.57
CA VAL A 59 0.29 -0.95 -5.63
C VAL A 59 0.28 -1.48 -4.20
N ILE A 60 -0.21 -2.70 -3.97
CA ILE A 60 -0.24 -3.32 -2.64
C ILE A 60 1.17 -3.38 -2.05
N ILE A 61 2.14 -3.91 -2.79
CA ILE A 61 3.51 -4.08 -2.30
C ILE A 61 4.22 -2.75 -2.08
N ASP A 62 4.08 -1.81 -3.01
CA ASP A 62 4.64 -0.46 -2.88
C ASP A 62 4.11 0.25 -1.62
N HIS A 63 2.79 0.16 -1.40
CA HIS A 63 2.14 0.82 -0.27
C HIS A 63 2.33 0.07 1.05
N LEU A 64 2.43 -1.26 1.04
CA LEU A 64 2.84 -2.05 2.20
C LEU A 64 4.21 -1.59 2.70
N ARG A 65 5.19 -1.57 1.80
CA ARG A 65 6.57 -1.18 2.12
C ARG A 65 6.62 0.25 2.66
N SER A 66 6.05 1.21 1.93
CA SER A 66 6.02 2.61 2.35
C SER A 66 5.35 2.80 3.71
N SER A 67 4.21 2.14 3.95
CA SER A 67 3.49 2.20 5.22
C SER A 67 4.28 1.58 6.36
N SER A 68 4.93 0.45 6.14
CA SER A 68 5.72 -0.25 7.15
C SER A 68 6.91 0.60 7.63
N PHE A 69 7.65 1.21 6.72
CA PHE A 69 8.74 2.12 7.09
C PHE A 69 8.24 3.35 7.84
N LEU A 70 7.15 3.98 7.39
CA LEU A 70 6.59 5.13 8.09
C LEU A 70 6.12 4.78 9.50
N ILE A 71 5.55 3.58 9.70
CA ILE A 71 5.15 3.11 11.03
C ILE A 71 6.37 2.81 11.88
N ALA A 72 7.41 2.18 11.33
CA ALA A 72 8.68 1.94 12.02
C ALA A 72 9.34 3.26 12.47
N ASP A 73 9.23 4.32 11.66
CA ASP A 73 9.67 5.69 12.00
C ASP A 73 8.73 6.41 13.00
N GLY A 74 7.73 5.72 13.56
CA GLY A 74 6.84 6.23 14.60
C GLY A 74 5.65 7.05 14.09
N ILE A 75 5.34 7.02 12.79
CA ILE A 75 4.15 7.67 12.23
C ILE A 75 2.98 6.70 12.30
N LEU A 76 1.92 7.07 13.01
CA LEU A 76 0.68 6.28 13.10
C LEU A 76 -0.44 6.91 12.29
N PRO A 77 -1.39 6.09 11.74
CA PRO A 77 -2.53 6.59 10.99
C PRO A 77 -3.39 7.56 11.84
N SER A 78 -3.65 8.75 11.31
CA SER A 78 -4.47 9.77 11.98
C SER A 78 -5.36 10.53 11.00
N ASN A 79 -6.13 11.50 11.50
CA ASN A 79 -7.03 12.33 10.67
C ASN A 79 -6.33 13.57 10.10
N GLU A 80 -5.12 13.88 10.55
CA GLU A 80 -4.41 15.10 10.16
C GLU A 80 -2.90 14.89 10.07
N GLY A 81 -2.21 15.85 9.51
CA GLY A 81 -0.75 15.85 9.41
C GLY A 81 -0.17 14.66 8.65
N ARG A 82 1.00 14.17 9.09
CA ARG A 82 1.70 13.04 8.46
C ARG A 82 0.93 11.73 8.56
N GLY A 83 0.23 11.50 9.66
CA GLY A 83 -0.58 10.30 9.87
C GLY A 83 -1.79 10.23 8.92
N TYR A 84 -2.35 11.35 8.49
CA TYR A 84 -3.37 11.39 7.45
C TYR A 84 -2.82 10.94 6.09
N VAL A 85 -1.61 11.37 5.74
CA VAL A 85 -0.94 10.93 4.50
C VAL A 85 -0.68 9.42 4.53
N LEU A 86 -0.15 8.91 5.66
CA LEU A 86 0.03 7.47 5.86
C LEU A 86 -1.28 6.71 5.68
N ARG A 87 -2.36 7.15 6.33
CA ARG A 87 -3.69 6.53 6.20
C ARG A 87 -4.16 6.47 4.75
N ARG A 88 -3.94 7.52 3.96
CA ARG A 88 -4.29 7.53 2.53
C ARG A 88 -3.50 6.50 1.72
N ILE A 89 -2.20 6.37 2.01
CA ILE A 89 -1.34 5.36 1.36
C ILE A 89 -1.87 3.96 1.71
N MET A 90 -2.09 3.67 2.99
CA MET A 90 -2.63 2.39 3.46
C MET A 90 -3.96 2.05 2.76
N ARG A 91 -4.93 2.97 2.78
CA ARG A 91 -6.27 2.77 2.18
C ARG A 91 -6.21 2.56 0.68
N ARG A 92 -5.28 3.19 -0.03
CA ARG A 92 -5.08 2.92 -1.45
C ARG A 92 -4.60 1.49 -1.69
N GLY A 93 -3.68 0.97 -0.90
CA GLY A 93 -3.29 -0.45 -0.93
C GLY A 93 -4.48 -1.38 -0.63
N MET A 94 -5.24 -1.08 0.42
CA MET A 94 -6.42 -1.85 0.85
C MET A 94 -7.52 -1.87 -0.22
N ARG A 95 -7.74 -0.75 -0.92
CA ARG A 95 -8.65 -0.72 -2.07
C ARG A 95 -8.21 -1.70 -3.16
N HIS A 96 -6.90 -1.79 -3.44
CA HIS A 96 -6.40 -2.76 -4.40
C HIS A 96 -6.54 -4.20 -3.92
N ALA A 97 -6.41 -4.47 -2.61
CA ALA A 97 -6.75 -5.77 -2.03
C ALA A 97 -8.24 -6.13 -2.24
N HIS A 98 -9.14 -5.16 -2.08
CA HIS A 98 -10.56 -5.34 -2.40
C HIS A 98 -10.79 -5.63 -3.91
N ILE A 99 -10.07 -4.96 -4.82
CA ILE A 99 -10.13 -5.24 -6.27
C ILE A 99 -9.66 -6.67 -6.59
N LEU A 100 -8.71 -7.22 -5.83
CA LEU A 100 -8.31 -8.63 -5.93
C LEU A 100 -9.39 -9.59 -5.43
N GLY A 101 -10.42 -9.10 -4.75
CA GLY A 101 -11.50 -9.91 -4.17
C GLY A 101 -11.21 -10.40 -2.75
N CYS A 102 -10.20 -9.85 -2.07
CA CYS A 102 -9.88 -10.21 -0.70
C CYS A 102 -11.01 -9.80 0.24
N LYS A 103 -11.53 -10.79 0.99
CA LYS A 103 -12.55 -10.56 2.03
C LYS A 103 -11.93 -10.23 3.38
N ASP A 104 -10.74 -10.74 3.63
CA ASP A 104 -9.98 -10.55 4.87
C ASP A 104 -8.81 -9.58 4.65
N PRO A 105 -8.28 -8.96 5.72
CA PRO A 105 -7.09 -8.15 5.67
C PRO A 105 -5.95 -8.87 4.93
N LEU A 106 -5.28 -8.18 4.00
CA LEU A 106 -4.19 -8.72 3.19
C LEU A 106 -2.85 -8.08 3.53
N LEU A 107 -2.82 -6.75 3.70
CA LEU A 107 -1.56 -6.01 3.90
C LEU A 107 -0.86 -6.47 5.19
N CYS A 108 -1.60 -6.61 6.29
CA CYS A 108 -1.01 -7.09 7.55
C CYS A 108 -0.44 -8.51 7.42
N LYS A 109 -1.09 -9.38 6.62
CA LYS A 109 -0.59 -10.75 6.38
C LYS A 109 0.69 -10.79 5.54
N LEU A 110 1.01 -9.73 4.82
CA LEU A 110 2.23 -9.59 4.01
C LEU A 110 3.42 -8.99 4.80
N VAL A 111 3.19 -8.53 6.02
CA VAL A 111 4.26 -7.97 6.88
C VAL A 111 5.39 -8.96 7.14
N PRO A 112 5.12 -10.25 7.46
CA PRO A 112 6.20 -11.23 7.62
C PRO A 112 7.07 -11.38 6.38
N ASP A 113 6.47 -11.43 5.18
CA ASP A 113 7.21 -11.57 3.91
C ASP A 113 8.07 -10.33 3.64
N LEU A 114 7.56 -9.13 3.94
CA LEU A 114 8.33 -7.90 3.83
C LEU A 114 9.56 -7.92 4.77
N ILE A 115 9.38 -8.39 6.00
CA ILE A 115 10.46 -8.47 6.98
C ILE A 115 11.49 -9.53 6.57
N GLU A 116 11.07 -10.66 6.02
CA GLU A 116 11.97 -11.68 5.49
C GLU A 116 12.86 -11.12 4.37
N GLU A 117 12.31 -10.29 3.49
CA GLU A 117 13.06 -9.72 2.35
C GLU A 117 13.91 -8.49 2.70
N MET A 118 13.52 -7.72 3.72
CA MET A 118 14.16 -6.42 3.99
C MET A 118 14.71 -6.29 5.42
N GLY A 119 14.33 -7.16 6.35
CA GLY A 119 14.65 -7.02 7.77
C GLY A 119 16.14 -7.05 8.08
N ASP A 120 16.93 -7.84 7.36
CA ASP A 120 18.39 -7.90 7.56
C ASP A 120 19.07 -6.57 7.26
N ALA A 121 18.58 -5.86 6.23
CA ALA A 121 19.12 -4.55 5.86
C ALA A 121 18.48 -3.41 6.67
N PHE A 122 17.28 -3.61 7.21
CA PHE A 122 16.47 -2.63 7.94
C PHE A 122 15.94 -3.22 9.26
N PRO A 123 16.79 -3.36 10.30
CA PRO A 123 16.42 -3.96 11.59
C PRO A 123 15.20 -3.31 12.25
N GLU A 124 14.96 -2.03 11.99
CA GLU A 124 13.80 -1.28 12.48
C GLU A 124 12.45 -1.90 12.06
N LEU A 125 12.41 -2.60 10.93
CA LEU A 125 11.21 -3.34 10.50
C LEU A 125 10.96 -4.56 11.40
N ILE A 126 12.03 -5.24 11.82
CA ILE A 126 11.95 -6.39 12.74
C ILE A 126 11.47 -5.91 14.11
N GLU A 127 12.08 -4.85 14.64
CA GLU A 127 11.75 -4.26 15.94
C GLU A 127 10.30 -3.77 15.99
N ALA A 128 9.82 -3.14 14.91
CA ALA A 128 8.47 -2.59 14.82
C ALA A 128 7.42 -3.60 14.29
N LYS A 129 7.75 -4.88 14.08
CA LYS A 129 6.88 -5.88 13.45
C LYS A 129 5.46 -5.89 13.97
N GLU A 130 5.30 -6.01 15.28
CA GLU A 130 3.99 -6.08 15.93
C GLU A 130 3.21 -4.76 15.78
N LEU A 131 3.90 -3.62 15.87
CA LEU A 131 3.29 -2.31 15.68
C LEU A 131 2.78 -2.13 14.25
N ILE A 132 3.59 -2.55 13.26
CA ILE A 132 3.24 -2.50 11.84
C ILE A 132 2.04 -3.39 11.58
N TYR A 133 2.08 -4.65 12.02
CA TYR A 133 1.00 -5.62 11.81
C TYR A 133 -0.31 -5.10 12.40
N ASN A 134 -0.33 -4.71 13.68
CA ASN A 134 -1.54 -4.27 14.38
C ASN A 134 -2.09 -2.96 13.81
N SER A 135 -1.22 -2.04 13.38
CA SER A 135 -1.65 -0.78 12.74
C SER A 135 -2.32 -1.02 11.41
N LEU A 136 -1.75 -1.90 10.58
CA LEU A 136 -2.32 -2.30 9.29
C LEU A 136 -3.64 -3.05 9.49
N GLU A 137 -3.68 -4.07 10.34
CA GLU A 137 -4.88 -4.87 10.59
C GLU A 137 -6.04 -4.01 11.10
N THR A 138 -5.76 -3.11 12.05
CA THR A 138 -6.76 -2.19 12.58
C THR A 138 -7.34 -1.28 11.50
N GLU A 139 -6.47 -0.69 10.66
CA GLU A 139 -6.94 0.22 9.61
C GLU A 139 -7.62 -0.54 8.46
N GLU A 140 -7.18 -1.77 8.12
CA GLU A 140 -7.83 -2.63 7.12
C GLU A 140 -9.27 -2.97 7.55
N ASN A 141 -9.47 -3.39 8.79
CA ASN A 141 -10.80 -3.71 9.31
C ASN A 141 -11.72 -2.48 9.32
N LYS A 142 -11.23 -1.33 9.80
CA LYS A 142 -11.99 -0.07 9.76
C LYS A 142 -12.33 0.38 8.34
N PHE A 143 -11.38 0.26 7.43
CA PHE A 143 -11.59 0.68 6.04
C PHE A 143 -12.56 -0.23 5.31
N LYS A 144 -12.52 -1.55 5.57
CA LYS A 144 -13.48 -2.51 5.00
C LYS A 144 -14.91 -2.10 5.29
N GLU A 145 -15.25 -1.79 6.56
CA GLU A 145 -16.60 -1.35 6.93
C GLU A 145 -16.99 -0.05 6.21
N THR A 146 -16.07 0.89 6.13
CA THR A 146 -16.33 2.18 5.45
C THR A 146 -16.47 2.01 3.95
N LEU A 147 -15.65 1.15 3.35
CA LEU A 147 -15.67 0.86 1.91
C LEU A 147 -16.99 0.18 1.50
N GLU A 148 -17.45 -0.82 2.25
CA GLU A 148 -18.71 -1.51 1.99
C GLU A 148 -19.90 -0.54 2.04
N ARG A 149 -19.94 0.35 3.04
CA ARG A 149 -20.97 1.40 3.14
C ARG A 149 -20.90 2.39 1.98
N GLY A 150 -19.70 2.82 1.60
CA GLY A 150 -19.52 3.77 0.51
C GLY A 150 -19.86 3.17 -0.85
N ILE A 151 -19.53 1.91 -1.11
CA ILE A 151 -19.93 1.19 -2.33
C ILE A 151 -21.46 1.13 -2.43
N LYS A 152 -22.15 0.79 -1.32
CA LYS A 152 -23.60 0.76 -1.30
C LYS A 152 -24.24 2.12 -1.64
N ILE A 153 -23.69 3.20 -1.10
CA ILE A 153 -24.15 4.56 -1.43
C ILE A 153 -23.91 4.85 -2.92
N LEU A 154 -22.71 4.51 -3.44
CA LEU A 154 -22.41 4.72 -4.85
C LEU A 154 -23.34 3.94 -5.75
N ASP A 155 -23.61 2.68 -5.44
CA ASP A 155 -24.55 1.84 -6.20
C ASP A 155 -25.96 2.42 -6.18
N ASP A 156 -26.43 2.86 -5.02
CA ASP A 156 -27.78 3.46 -4.90
C ASP A 156 -27.91 4.76 -5.70
N GLU A 157 -26.90 5.62 -5.66
CA GLU A 157 -26.90 6.90 -6.39
C GLU A 157 -26.67 6.74 -7.91
N THR A 158 -26.10 5.62 -8.33
CA THR A 158 -25.85 5.33 -9.75
C THR A 158 -26.93 4.50 -10.41
N LYS A 159 -27.86 3.89 -9.67
CA LYS A 159 -28.95 3.02 -10.21
C LYS A 159 -29.82 3.66 -11.27
N GLY A 160 -29.92 4.97 -11.30
CA GLY A 160 -30.73 5.71 -12.29
C GLY A 160 -29.94 6.42 -13.38
N LEU A 161 -28.60 6.33 -13.33
CA LEU A 161 -27.75 7.05 -14.28
C LEU A 161 -27.59 6.27 -15.58
N THR A 162 -27.79 6.98 -16.70
CA THR A 162 -27.47 6.45 -18.03
C THR A 162 -26.08 6.90 -18.49
N SER A 163 -25.55 6.22 -19.52
CA SER A 163 -24.22 6.55 -20.07
C SER A 163 -24.14 8.04 -20.46
N GLY A 164 -23.13 8.73 -19.95
CA GLY A 164 -22.90 10.17 -20.16
C GLY A 164 -23.50 11.09 -19.10
N GLN A 165 -24.30 10.59 -18.16
CA GLN A 165 -24.73 11.35 -16.99
C GLN A 165 -23.63 11.40 -15.92
N MET A 166 -23.54 12.53 -15.22
CA MET A 166 -22.56 12.74 -14.16
C MET A 166 -23.15 12.45 -12.79
N LEU A 167 -22.36 11.81 -11.92
CA LEU A 167 -22.68 11.67 -10.50
C LEU A 167 -22.69 13.06 -9.84
N ASP A 168 -23.62 13.30 -8.91
CA ASP A 168 -23.65 14.55 -8.13
C ASP A 168 -22.31 14.72 -7.36
N GLY A 169 -21.69 15.89 -7.54
CA GLY A 169 -20.43 16.23 -6.87
C GLY A 169 -20.50 16.16 -5.34
N ARG A 170 -21.69 16.39 -4.75
CA ARG A 170 -21.89 16.23 -3.29
C ARG A 170 -21.74 14.78 -2.84
N VAL A 171 -22.22 13.83 -3.64
CA VAL A 171 -22.05 12.40 -3.38
C VAL A 171 -20.59 12.01 -3.49
N ALA A 172 -19.91 12.45 -4.56
CA ALA A 172 -18.48 12.22 -4.73
C ALA A 172 -17.66 12.81 -3.58
N PHE A 173 -17.95 14.03 -3.15
CA PHE A 173 -17.30 14.67 -2.01
C PHE A 173 -17.56 13.89 -0.70
N LYS A 174 -18.78 13.47 -0.45
CA LYS A 174 -19.13 12.68 0.73
C LYS A 174 -18.39 11.33 0.77
N LEU A 175 -18.29 10.66 -0.37
CA LEU A 175 -17.53 9.40 -0.49
C LEU A 175 -16.03 9.63 -0.19
N TYR A 176 -15.46 10.71 -0.71
CA TYR A 176 -14.07 11.07 -0.46
C TYR A 176 -13.82 11.47 1.00
N ASP A 177 -14.58 12.43 1.51
CA ASP A 177 -14.35 13.05 2.81
C ASP A 177 -14.75 12.15 3.98
N THR A 178 -15.96 11.57 3.93
CA THR A 178 -16.53 10.81 5.05
C THR A 178 -16.15 9.32 5.00
N TYR A 179 -16.15 8.72 3.80
CA TYR A 179 -15.88 7.29 3.64
C TYR A 179 -14.44 6.98 3.23
N GLY A 180 -13.64 8.01 2.97
CA GLY A 180 -12.23 7.87 2.64
C GLY A 180 -11.97 7.14 1.32
N PHE A 181 -12.88 7.27 0.36
CA PHE A 181 -12.64 6.82 -1.01
C PHE A 181 -11.45 7.58 -1.60
N PRO A 182 -10.47 6.89 -2.19
CA PRO A 182 -9.29 7.52 -2.77
C PRO A 182 -9.60 8.19 -4.11
#